data_e5e4d9acff7c883d68e65eee4cbd299b
#
_entry.id   e5e4d9acff7c883d68e65eee4cbd299b
#
_cell.length_a   1.000
_cell.length_b   1.000
_cell.length_c   1.000
_cell.angle_alpha   90.00
_cell.angle_beta   90.00
_cell.angle_gamma   90.00
#
_symmetry.space_group_name_H-M   'P 1'
#
loop_
_entity.id
_entity.type
_entity.pdbx_description
1 polymer ?
#
loop_
_entity_poly.entity_id
_entity_poly.type
_entity_poly.pdbx_seq_one_letter_code
_entity_poly.pdbx_strand_id
1 'polypeptide(L)'
;MSDDLKKEFWDRLDDTRAGMLATKTARAVPMTHYIDEDDRSAVLWFITAKGTDFAKSAEGRAAAEYLIASKDESLWARIDGHVSAVTNPTELDKIWNAIAGAWFEDGKQDPDVQLIRFDLTEAEVWATDGGFKFLYEIGKAQLTGEKPDMGKHGTIRF
;
A
#
# COMPACT_ATOMS: atom_id res chain seq x y z
N MET A 1 -20.81 4.41 -6.09
CA MET A 1 -19.69 5.32 -5.84
C MET A 1 -18.55 4.67 -5.06
N SER A 2 -18.84 4.08 -3.89
CA SER A 2 -17.79 3.41 -3.10
C SER A 2 -17.18 2.20 -3.80
N ASP A 3 -17.96 1.44 -4.57
CA ASP A 3 -17.44 0.27 -5.29
C ASP A 3 -16.50 0.67 -6.44
N ASP A 4 -16.81 1.76 -7.15
CA ASP A 4 -15.95 2.28 -8.21
C ASP A 4 -14.62 2.79 -7.64
N LEU A 5 -14.68 3.52 -6.52
CA LEU A 5 -13.47 4.01 -5.86
C LEU A 5 -12.63 2.85 -5.32
N LYS A 6 -13.28 1.83 -4.77
CA LYS A 6 -12.59 0.63 -4.28
C LYS A 6 -11.88 -0.11 -5.42
N LYS A 7 -12.54 -0.26 -6.56
CA LYS A 7 -11.93 -0.89 -7.74
C LYS A 7 -10.72 -0.07 -8.23
N GLU A 8 -10.87 1.25 -8.36
CA GLU A 8 -9.78 2.13 -8.76
C GLU A 8 -8.61 2.08 -7.77
N PHE A 9 -8.92 2.04 -6.49
CA PHE A 9 -7.89 1.90 -5.45
C PHE A 9 -7.03 0.65 -5.67
N TRP A 10 -7.66 -0.52 -5.83
CA TRP A 10 -6.93 -1.77 -6.03
C TRP A 10 -6.14 -1.78 -7.33
N ASP A 11 -6.74 -1.30 -8.42
CA ASP A 11 -6.09 -1.27 -9.73
C ASP A 11 -4.86 -0.35 -9.70
N ARG A 12 -5.00 0.83 -9.12
CA ARG A 12 -3.87 1.79 -9.04
C ARG A 12 -2.83 1.40 -8.01
N LEU A 13 -3.24 0.75 -6.92
CA LEU A 13 -2.31 0.21 -5.93
C LEU A 13 -1.45 -0.91 -6.54
N ASP A 14 -2.03 -1.73 -7.39
CA ASP A 14 -1.31 -2.79 -8.11
C ASP A 14 -0.22 -2.21 -9.02
N ASP A 15 -0.46 -1.05 -9.60
CA ASP A 15 0.52 -0.34 -10.43
C ASP A 15 1.53 0.47 -9.60
N THR A 16 1.35 0.56 -8.30
CA THR A 16 2.22 1.29 -7.38
C THR A 16 3.13 0.31 -6.66
N ARG A 17 4.42 0.60 -6.60
CA ARG A 17 5.41 -0.34 -6.06
C ARG A 17 5.49 -0.34 -4.54
N ALA A 18 5.48 0.83 -3.92
CA ALA A 18 5.83 0.96 -2.51
C ALA A 18 5.18 2.17 -1.86
N GLY A 19 5.19 2.18 -0.55
CA GLY A 19 4.75 3.28 0.28
C GLY A 19 5.52 3.33 1.58
N MET A 20 5.05 4.15 2.52
CA MET A 20 5.64 4.30 3.85
C MET A 20 4.75 3.63 4.88
N LEU A 21 5.28 2.65 5.59
CA LEU A 21 4.56 1.85 6.58
C LEU A 21 5.08 2.13 7.99
N ALA A 22 4.17 2.41 8.90
CA ALA A 22 4.48 2.72 10.29
C ALA A 22 3.56 2.00 11.26
N THR A 23 4.08 1.73 12.47
CA THR A 23 3.27 1.36 13.62
C THR A 23 3.46 2.41 14.72
N LYS A 24 2.80 2.27 15.86
CA LYS A 24 2.99 3.20 16.99
C LYS A 24 4.42 3.17 17.56
N THR A 25 5.10 2.04 17.45
CA THR A 25 6.43 1.85 18.01
C THR A 25 7.54 1.75 16.99
N ALA A 26 7.20 1.73 15.69
CA ALA A 26 8.17 1.74 14.61
C ALA A 26 7.86 2.90 13.67
N ARG A 27 8.86 3.75 13.45
CA ARG A 27 8.74 4.90 12.55
C ARG A 27 8.50 4.43 11.13
N ALA A 28 7.87 5.29 10.32
CA ALA A 28 7.58 5.00 8.93
C ALA A 28 8.83 4.66 8.14
N VAL A 29 8.78 3.56 7.41
CA VAL A 29 9.85 3.08 6.54
C VAL A 29 9.29 2.73 5.17
N PRO A 30 10.10 2.85 4.10
CA PRO A 30 9.68 2.38 2.78
C PRO A 30 9.44 0.87 2.80
N MET A 31 8.31 0.45 2.28
CA MET A 31 7.94 -0.96 2.18
C MET A 31 7.23 -1.23 0.87
N THR A 32 7.58 -2.33 0.23
CA THR A 32 6.89 -2.81 -0.96
C THR A 32 5.71 -3.67 -0.53
N HIS A 33 4.51 -3.30 -0.95
CA HIS A 33 3.34 -4.12 -0.72
C HIS A 33 3.20 -5.17 -1.82
N TYR A 34 2.65 -6.33 -1.44
CA TYR A 34 2.32 -7.40 -2.36
C TYR A 34 0.84 -7.70 -2.24
N ILE A 35 0.20 -7.88 -3.39
CA ILE A 35 -1.22 -8.19 -3.48
C ILE A 35 -1.35 -9.66 -3.88
N ASP A 36 -2.11 -10.44 -3.10
CA ASP A 36 -2.52 -11.76 -3.52
C ASP A 36 -3.70 -11.58 -4.48
N GLU A 37 -3.50 -11.90 -5.76
CA GLU A 37 -4.50 -11.71 -6.80
C GLU A 37 -5.78 -12.54 -6.55
N ASP A 38 -5.66 -13.61 -5.77
CA ASP A 38 -6.80 -14.44 -5.40
C ASP A 38 -7.55 -13.87 -4.19
N ASP A 39 -6.98 -12.87 -3.51
CA ASP A 39 -7.60 -12.27 -2.31
C ASP A 39 -7.33 -10.77 -2.22
N ARG A 40 -8.05 -10.00 -3.02
CA ARG A 40 -8.00 -8.52 -3.01
C ARG A 40 -9.01 -7.91 -2.04
N SER A 41 -9.52 -8.67 -1.09
CA SER A 41 -10.65 -8.18 -0.28
C SER A 41 -10.23 -7.16 0.78
N ALA A 42 -9.23 -7.48 1.60
CA ALA A 42 -8.88 -6.65 2.75
C ALA A 42 -7.45 -6.90 3.27
N VAL A 43 -6.55 -7.43 2.48
CA VAL A 43 -5.22 -7.81 2.95
C VAL A 43 -4.14 -7.33 1.99
N LEU A 44 -3.08 -6.75 2.56
CA LEU A 44 -1.80 -6.53 1.88
C LEU A 44 -0.72 -7.35 2.58
N TRP A 45 0.30 -7.70 1.83
CA TRP A 45 1.42 -8.47 2.35
C TRP A 45 2.72 -7.68 2.21
N PHE A 46 3.61 -7.88 3.17
CA PHE A 46 4.95 -7.29 3.14
C PHE A 46 5.98 -8.36 3.48
N ILE A 47 7.18 -8.19 2.95
CA ILE A 47 8.33 -9.04 3.28
C ILE A 47 9.40 -8.12 3.88
N THR A 48 9.84 -8.44 5.08
CA THR A 48 10.85 -7.67 5.77
C THR A 48 11.87 -8.59 6.42
N ALA A 49 12.90 -8.03 7.04
CA ALA A 49 13.90 -8.81 7.75
C ALA A 49 13.55 -8.89 9.24
N LYS A 50 13.75 -10.07 9.84
CA LYS A 50 13.65 -10.25 11.28
C LYS A 50 14.64 -9.34 11.99
N GLY A 51 14.28 -8.87 13.17
CA GLY A 51 15.15 -8.03 13.98
C GLY A 51 15.08 -6.54 13.66
N THR A 52 14.41 -6.13 12.58
CA THR A 52 14.14 -4.70 12.34
C THR A 52 13.11 -4.18 13.35
N ASP A 53 13.13 -2.87 13.59
CA ASP A 53 12.14 -2.25 14.49
C ASP A 53 10.72 -2.52 14.04
N PHE A 54 10.49 -2.47 12.72
CA PHE A 54 9.17 -2.75 12.16
C PHE A 54 8.75 -4.21 12.43
N ALA A 55 9.61 -5.18 12.13
CA ALA A 55 9.31 -6.59 12.36
C ALA A 55 8.99 -6.88 13.82
N LYS A 56 9.77 -6.28 14.74
CA LYS A 56 9.52 -6.40 16.17
C LYS A 56 8.18 -5.80 16.58
N SER A 57 7.81 -4.65 16.00
CA SER A 57 6.54 -4.00 16.31
C SER A 57 5.33 -4.82 15.83
N ALA A 58 5.51 -5.67 14.84
CA ALA A 58 4.48 -6.53 14.26
C ALA A 58 4.38 -7.91 14.93
N GLU A 59 5.29 -8.22 15.88
CA GLU A 59 5.17 -9.42 16.71
C GLU A 59 3.88 -9.32 17.54
N GLY A 60 2.98 -10.26 17.38
CA GLY A 60 1.62 -10.10 17.87
C GLY A 60 0.79 -9.36 16.82
N ARG A 61 -0.04 -8.42 17.23
CA ARG A 61 -0.88 -7.64 16.33
C ARG A 61 -0.78 -6.16 16.70
N ALA A 62 -0.41 -5.34 15.75
CA ALA A 62 -0.21 -3.91 15.99
C ALA A 62 -0.98 -3.06 14.98
N ALA A 63 -1.55 -1.96 15.45
CA ALA A 63 -2.14 -0.95 14.56
C ALA A 63 -1.04 -0.36 13.68
N ALA A 64 -1.35 -0.19 12.40
CA ALA A 64 -0.40 0.32 11.41
C ALA A 64 -1.09 1.28 10.44
N GLU A 65 -0.27 2.13 9.85
CA GLU A 65 -0.67 3.08 8.81
C GLU A 65 0.28 2.94 7.62
N TYR A 66 -0.30 2.84 6.42
CA TYR A 66 0.46 2.75 5.19
C TYR A 66 0.09 3.92 4.28
N LEU A 67 1.09 4.72 3.91
CA LEU A 67 0.91 5.92 3.10
C LEU A 67 1.41 5.67 1.69
N ILE A 68 0.54 5.93 0.72
CA ILE A 68 0.82 5.77 -0.71
C ILE A 68 0.82 7.13 -1.40
N ALA A 69 1.84 7.34 -2.22
CA ALA A 69 1.91 8.43 -3.19
C ALA A 69 2.48 7.83 -4.48
N SER A 70 1.63 7.57 -5.47
CA SER A 70 2.09 6.93 -6.70
C SER A 70 2.98 7.85 -7.52
N LYS A 71 3.88 7.26 -8.29
CA LYS A 71 4.87 7.99 -9.08
C LYS A 71 4.22 8.93 -10.10
N ASP A 72 3.10 8.52 -10.69
CA ASP A 72 2.36 9.32 -11.66
C ASP A 72 1.34 10.27 -11.04
N GLU A 73 1.33 10.37 -9.71
CA GLU A 73 0.42 11.23 -8.95
C GLU A 73 -1.06 10.86 -9.12
N SER A 74 -1.35 9.65 -9.57
CA SER A 74 -2.73 9.21 -9.80
C SER A 74 -3.39 8.60 -8.58
N LEU A 75 -2.60 8.19 -7.58
CA LEU A 75 -3.11 7.58 -6.35
C LEU A 75 -2.40 8.14 -5.14
N TRP A 76 -3.19 8.66 -4.21
CA TRP A 76 -2.76 9.00 -2.86
C TRP A 76 -3.66 8.25 -1.90
N ALA A 77 -3.09 7.63 -0.90
CA ALA A 77 -3.90 6.87 0.04
C ALA A 77 -3.27 6.84 1.42
N ARG A 78 -4.13 6.89 2.43
CA ARG A 78 -3.78 6.60 3.81
C ARG A 78 -4.57 5.36 4.21
N ILE A 79 -3.87 4.27 4.44
CA ILE A 79 -4.48 2.97 4.70
C ILE A 79 -4.23 2.59 6.15
N ASP A 80 -5.30 2.37 6.89
CA ASP A 80 -5.25 1.96 8.29
C ASP A 80 -5.61 0.49 8.42
N GLY A 81 -4.99 -0.17 9.37
CA GLY A 81 -5.25 -1.57 9.65
C GLY A 81 -4.35 -2.11 10.75
N HIS A 82 -4.12 -3.41 10.72
CA HIS A 82 -3.30 -4.10 11.71
C HIS A 82 -2.30 -5.01 11.01
N VAL A 83 -1.05 -4.93 11.44
CA VAL A 83 0.02 -5.81 10.96
C VAL A 83 0.28 -6.93 11.95
N SER A 84 0.63 -8.09 11.41
CA SER A 84 1.04 -9.25 12.19
C SER A 84 2.21 -9.95 11.51
N ALA A 85 3.24 -10.29 12.27
CA ALA A 85 4.30 -11.16 11.79
C ALA A 85 3.75 -12.58 11.74
N VAL A 86 3.79 -13.21 10.57
CA VAL A 86 3.18 -14.52 10.35
C VAL A 86 4.15 -15.47 9.66
N THR A 87 3.90 -16.77 9.84
CA THR A 87 4.60 -17.81 9.10
C THR A 87 3.59 -18.51 8.20
N ASN A 88 3.73 -18.28 6.89
CA ASN A 88 2.85 -18.88 5.88
C ASN A 88 3.65 -19.13 4.60
N PRO A 89 4.29 -20.32 4.48
CA PRO A 89 5.13 -20.62 3.33
C PRO A 89 4.37 -20.58 1.99
N THR A 90 3.11 -21.00 1.98
CA THR A 90 2.28 -20.98 0.77
C THR A 90 2.06 -19.56 0.28
N GLU A 91 1.72 -18.64 1.15
CA GLU A 91 1.53 -17.24 0.79
C GLU A 91 2.85 -16.58 0.40
N LEU A 92 3.92 -16.88 1.12
CA LEU A 92 5.24 -16.37 0.79
C LEU A 92 5.67 -16.80 -0.63
N ASP A 93 5.39 -18.04 -1.01
CA ASP A 93 5.68 -18.54 -2.35
C ASP A 93 4.89 -17.77 -3.44
N LYS A 94 3.63 -17.45 -3.17
CA LYS A 94 2.78 -16.71 -4.12
C LYS A 94 3.32 -15.31 -4.41
N ILE A 95 3.76 -14.59 -3.38
CA ILE A 95 4.14 -13.19 -3.50
C ILE A 95 5.64 -12.98 -3.72
N TRP A 96 6.46 -14.03 -3.58
CA TRP A 96 7.92 -13.91 -3.75
C TRP A 96 8.28 -13.56 -5.19
N ASN A 97 9.13 -12.58 -5.37
CA ASN A 97 9.61 -12.14 -6.69
C ASN A 97 11.09 -11.74 -6.64
N ALA A 98 11.63 -11.33 -7.77
CA ALA A 98 13.04 -10.94 -7.90
C ALA A 98 13.40 -9.74 -7.00
N ILE A 99 12.45 -8.85 -6.72
CA ILE A 99 12.70 -7.70 -5.85
C ILE A 99 12.93 -8.18 -4.41
N ALA A 100 12.06 -9.06 -3.91
CA ALA A 100 12.24 -9.66 -2.58
C ALA A 100 13.54 -10.45 -2.52
N GLY A 101 13.84 -11.24 -3.57
CA GLY A 101 15.04 -12.05 -3.65
C GLY A 101 16.34 -11.24 -3.60
N ALA A 102 16.32 -9.99 -4.03
CA ALA A 102 17.50 -9.12 -3.98
C ALA A 102 17.93 -8.76 -2.55
N TRP A 103 17.03 -8.84 -1.58
CA TRP A 103 17.29 -8.47 -0.19
C TRP A 103 17.74 -9.63 0.69
N PHE A 104 17.59 -10.89 0.22
CA PHE A 104 17.85 -12.07 1.02
C PHE A 104 18.79 -13.03 0.29
N GLU A 105 19.93 -13.31 0.90
CA GLU A 105 21.02 -14.09 0.31
C GLU A 105 20.57 -15.53 -0.02
N ASP A 106 19.80 -16.14 0.88
CA ASP A 106 19.32 -17.52 0.73
C ASP A 106 17.89 -17.61 0.17
N GLY A 107 17.39 -16.53 -0.42
CA GLY A 107 16.07 -16.49 -1.03
C GLY A 107 14.93 -16.65 -0.02
N LYS A 108 13.84 -17.29 -0.41
CA LYS A 108 12.66 -17.51 0.43
C LYS A 108 12.95 -18.32 1.70
N GLN A 109 14.01 -19.09 1.69
CA GLN A 109 14.40 -19.95 2.81
C GLN A 109 15.38 -19.26 3.75
N ASP A 110 15.76 -18.03 3.45
CA ASP A 110 16.63 -17.24 4.33
C ASP A 110 15.98 -17.12 5.70
N PRO A 111 16.69 -17.48 6.80
CA PRO A 111 16.10 -17.41 8.14
C PRO A 111 15.72 -15.98 8.57
N ASP A 112 16.25 -14.96 7.91
CA ASP A 112 15.91 -13.57 8.21
C ASP A 112 14.61 -13.10 7.54
N VAL A 113 14.02 -13.87 6.64
CA VAL A 113 12.76 -13.51 5.99
C VAL A 113 11.63 -13.50 7.01
N GLN A 114 10.90 -12.39 7.07
CA GLN A 114 9.69 -12.27 7.87
C GLN A 114 8.54 -11.80 6.99
N LEU A 115 7.51 -12.64 6.89
CA LEU A 115 6.26 -12.28 6.22
C LEU A 115 5.39 -11.48 7.18
N ILE A 116 4.83 -10.38 6.68
CA ILE A 116 3.92 -9.50 7.42
C ILE A 116 2.57 -9.52 6.72
N ARG A 117 1.53 -9.80 7.48
CA ARG A 117 0.15 -9.66 7.03
C ARG A 117 -0.41 -8.33 7.52
N PHE A 118 -0.98 -7.56 6.61
CA PHE A 118 -1.63 -6.29 6.92
C PHE A 118 -3.12 -6.43 6.65
N ASP A 119 -3.90 -6.55 7.72
CA ASP A 119 -5.36 -6.59 7.64
C ASP A 119 -5.88 -5.16 7.57
N LEU A 120 -6.46 -4.78 6.43
CA LEU A 120 -6.94 -3.44 6.17
C LEU A 120 -8.28 -3.22 6.86
N THR A 121 -8.45 -2.07 7.49
CA THR A 121 -9.74 -1.66 8.07
C THR A 121 -10.39 -0.56 7.24
N GLU A 122 -9.63 0.46 6.91
CA GLU A 122 -10.15 1.65 6.26
C GLU A 122 -9.04 2.31 5.44
N ALA A 123 -9.41 2.97 4.36
CA ALA A 123 -8.49 3.81 3.60
C ALA A 123 -9.16 5.10 3.17
N GLU A 124 -8.48 6.22 3.38
CA GLU A 124 -8.85 7.46 2.71
C GLU A 124 -8.06 7.53 1.40
N VAL A 125 -8.76 7.73 0.30
CA VAL A 125 -8.19 7.58 -1.05
C VAL A 125 -8.49 8.81 -1.89
N TRP A 126 -7.46 9.29 -2.57
CA TRP A 126 -7.54 10.31 -3.61
C TRP A 126 -7.09 9.67 -4.91
N ALA A 127 -8.02 9.36 -5.79
CA ALA A 127 -7.75 8.82 -7.12
C ALA A 127 -7.81 9.98 -8.11
N THR A 128 -6.66 10.58 -8.36
CA THR A 128 -6.52 11.77 -9.19
C THR A 128 -6.15 11.38 -10.62
N ASP A 129 -6.18 12.34 -11.53
CA ASP A 129 -5.91 12.08 -12.93
C ASP A 129 -4.44 12.28 -13.32
N GLY A 130 -3.58 12.42 -12.30
CA GLY A 130 -2.14 12.61 -12.50
C GLY A 130 -1.73 14.06 -12.79
N GLY A 131 -0.41 14.28 -12.82
CA GLY A 131 0.15 15.64 -12.85
C GLY A 131 -0.21 16.44 -14.10
N PHE A 132 -0.26 15.80 -15.27
CA PHE A 132 -0.59 16.50 -16.51
C PHE A 132 -2.03 17.02 -16.50
N LYS A 133 -2.98 16.19 -16.12
CA LYS A 133 -4.38 16.61 -16.03
C LYS A 133 -4.59 17.61 -14.90
N PHE A 134 -3.81 17.50 -13.82
CA PHE A 134 -3.81 18.51 -12.76
C PHE A 134 -3.54 19.89 -13.32
N LEU A 135 -2.49 20.06 -14.10
CA LEU A 135 -2.16 21.34 -14.74
C LEU A 135 -3.26 21.82 -15.69
N TYR A 136 -3.83 20.91 -16.46
CA TYR A 136 -4.94 21.22 -17.36
C TYR A 136 -6.16 21.73 -16.58
N GLU A 137 -6.54 21.06 -15.51
CA GLU A 137 -7.70 21.43 -14.68
C GLU A 137 -7.49 22.78 -13.97
N ILE A 138 -6.28 23.05 -13.51
CA ILE A 138 -5.95 24.35 -12.90
C ILE A 138 -6.06 25.46 -13.94
N GLY A 139 -5.50 25.28 -15.13
CA GLY A 139 -5.61 26.25 -16.21
C GLY A 139 -7.05 26.51 -16.65
N LYS A 140 -7.84 25.43 -16.77
CA LYS A 140 -9.26 25.52 -17.08
C LYS A 140 -10.03 26.28 -16.00
N ALA A 141 -9.76 25.98 -14.73
CA ALA A 141 -10.41 26.67 -13.61
C ALA A 141 -10.13 28.17 -13.60
N GLN A 142 -8.91 28.58 -13.94
CA GLN A 142 -8.55 29.99 -14.03
C GLN A 142 -9.30 30.71 -15.17
N LEU A 143 -9.53 30.01 -16.27
CA LEU A 143 -10.22 30.58 -17.45
C LEU A 143 -11.73 30.60 -17.30
N THR A 144 -12.32 29.59 -16.66
CA THR A 144 -13.78 29.41 -16.61
C THR A 144 -14.39 29.80 -15.27
N GLY A 145 -13.58 29.94 -14.22
CA GLY A 145 -14.07 30.18 -12.86
C GLY A 145 -14.67 28.96 -12.17
N GLU A 146 -14.68 27.83 -12.83
CA GLU A 146 -15.15 26.57 -12.25
C GLU A 146 -14.07 25.93 -11.38
N LYS A 147 -14.49 25.16 -10.36
CA LYS A 147 -13.54 24.41 -9.54
C LYS A 147 -12.84 23.35 -10.37
N PRO A 148 -11.52 23.11 -10.15
CA PRO A 148 -10.83 22.04 -10.85
C PRO A 148 -11.44 20.67 -10.53
N ASP A 149 -11.53 19.82 -11.55
CA ASP A 149 -11.86 18.42 -11.35
C ASP A 149 -10.55 17.66 -11.06
N MET A 150 -10.35 17.32 -9.80
CA MET A 150 -9.12 16.66 -9.32
C MET A 150 -9.28 15.14 -9.21
N GLY A 151 -10.39 14.57 -9.70
CA GLY A 151 -10.66 13.16 -9.61
C GLY A 151 -11.58 12.80 -8.46
N LYS A 152 -11.44 11.58 -7.96
CA LYS A 152 -12.30 11.03 -6.91
C LYS A 152 -11.61 11.07 -5.55
N HIS A 153 -12.39 11.32 -4.51
CA HIS A 153 -11.92 11.30 -3.13
C HIS A 153 -12.98 10.66 -2.26
N GLY A 154 -12.58 9.79 -1.36
CA GLY A 154 -13.50 9.16 -0.43
C GLY A 154 -12.81 8.19 0.51
N THR A 155 -13.63 7.57 1.35
CA THR A 155 -13.17 6.56 2.30
C THR A 155 -13.71 5.20 1.89
N ILE A 156 -12.81 4.22 1.90
CA ILE A 156 -13.14 2.81 1.65
C ILE A 156 -13.07 2.08 2.98
N ARG A 157 -14.07 1.26 3.25
CA ARG A 157 -14.07 0.35 4.40
C ARG A 157 -13.97 -1.08 3.90
N PHE A 158 -13.05 -1.82 4.51
CA PHE A 158 -12.76 -3.20 4.12
C PHE A 158 -13.48 -4.21 4.98
#